data_871a5384f086f760b8c66caa77d02fcc
#
_entry.id   871a5384f086f760b8c66caa77d02fcc
#
_cell.length_a   1.000
_cell.length_b   1.000
_cell.length_c   1.000
_cell.angle_alpha   90.00
_cell.angle_beta   90.00
_cell.angle_gamma   90.00
#
_symmetry.space_group_name_H-M   'P 1'
#
loop_
_entity.id
_entity.type
_entity.pdbx_description
1 polymer ?
#
loop_
_entity_poly.entity_id
_entity_poly.type
_entity_poly.pdbx_seq_one_letter_code
_entity_poly.pdbx_strand_id
1 'polypeptide(L)'
;MKAGINLRIELNFERSVFMSEKAKTVRVAVVQAAPVVFDLEKTLEKALGLIKDAAQKGANIVVFPETFIPGYPRGLTFGFNIGARTMEGRKDFQRFHDNCVAVPGPEVDILAKAAAENNVYLAMGITEKDGKNIDGTLHCCMLFFGPDGTFLGRHRKLKPTGSERYIWGEDDGSTLTVVDTPYGQMGALICWENYMPLARAAMYQKGVKLYLAPTADQRDTFQCTLRHIAIEGRCFVICCNQYMEKGMYPTDLNGYAEIEAQPEVMCRGGSCVVNPFGEYVAGPVFGREEILIADLDLDQITQGKADFDCIGHYSRPDIFELIVHEKKSGD
;
A
#
# COMPACT_ATOMS: atom_id res chain seq x y z
N MET A 1 -15.66 -55.63 -47.97
CA MET A 1 -16.70 -54.67 -47.51
C MET A 1 -16.26 -54.16 -46.14
N LYS A 2 -15.68 -52.96 -46.10
CA LYS A 2 -15.29 -52.29 -44.86
C LYS A 2 -16.33 -51.19 -44.57
N ALA A 3 -17.10 -51.35 -43.52
CA ALA A 3 -18.04 -50.34 -43.05
C ALA A 3 -17.25 -49.32 -42.23
N GLY A 4 -17.20 -48.09 -42.73
CA GLY A 4 -16.64 -46.96 -41.99
C GLY A 4 -17.69 -46.37 -41.04
N ILE A 5 -17.38 -46.33 -39.75
CA ILE A 5 -18.13 -45.65 -38.75
C ILE A 5 -17.64 -44.20 -38.71
N ASN A 6 -18.44 -43.26 -39.20
CA ASN A 6 -18.21 -41.81 -39.01
C ASN A 6 -18.72 -41.42 -37.62
N LEU A 7 -17.79 -41.20 -36.67
CA LEU A 7 -18.09 -40.60 -35.41
C LEU A 7 -18.01 -39.05 -35.56
N ARG A 8 -19.14 -38.38 -35.69
CA ARG A 8 -19.23 -36.94 -35.55
C ARG A 8 -19.19 -36.61 -34.07
N ILE A 9 -18.07 -36.06 -33.59
CA ILE A 9 -17.96 -35.46 -32.30
C ILE A 9 -18.54 -34.07 -32.44
N GLU A 10 -19.76 -33.86 -31.94
CA GLU A 10 -20.33 -32.52 -31.69
C GLU A 10 -19.70 -31.96 -30.43
N LEU A 11 -18.73 -31.08 -30.60
CA LEU A 11 -18.20 -30.25 -29.50
C LEU A 11 -19.23 -29.15 -29.22
N ASN A 12 -20.07 -29.38 -28.22
CA ASN A 12 -20.90 -28.33 -27.64
C ASN A 12 -19.95 -27.36 -26.89
N PHE A 13 -19.55 -26.30 -27.57
CA PHE A 13 -18.91 -25.13 -26.97
C PHE A 13 -20.00 -24.18 -26.45
N GLU A 14 -20.71 -24.53 -25.37
CA GLU A 14 -21.37 -23.55 -24.53
C GLU A 14 -20.38 -23.09 -23.44
N ARG A 15 -19.40 -22.32 -23.83
CA ARG A 15 -18.76 -21.36 -22.93
C ARG A 15 -19.57 -20.05 -23.02
N SER A 16 -20.59 -19.91 -22.19
CA SER A 16 -21.12 -18.60 -21.83
C SER A 16 -20.04 -17.89 -21.00
N VAL A 17 -19.04 -17.33 -21.68
CA VAL A 17 -18.16 -16.34 -21.10
C VAL A 17 -19.02 -15.07 -20.97
N PHE A 18 -19.66 -14.89 -19.82
CA PHE A 18 -20.00 -13.57 -19.35
C PHE A 18 -18.66 -12.86 -19.11
N MET A 19 -18.07 -12.32 -20.17
CA MET A 19 -17.08 -11.27 -20.04
C MET A 19 -17.84 -10.04 -19.55
N SER A 20 -17.88 -9.85 -18.23
CA SER A 20 -18.17 -8.54 -17.68
C SER A 20 -17.29 -7.55 -18.46
N GLU A 21 -17.90 -6.56 -19.13
CA GLU A 21 -17.12 -5.50 -19.78
C GLU A 21 -16.17 -4.95 -18.72
N LYS A 22 -14.89 -5.03 -18.97
CA LYS A 22 -13.88 -4.48 -18.05
C LYS A 22 -14.15 -3.00 -17.92
N ALA A 23 -14.21 -2.52 -16.70
CA ALA A 23 -14.32 -1.09 -16.45
C ALA A 23 -13.21 -0.35 -17.20
N LYS A 24 -13.57 0.70 -17.92
CA LYS A 24 -12.59 1.54 -18.67
C LYS A 24 -11.95 2.60 -17.79
N THR A 25 -12.64 2.98 -16.73
CA THR A 25 -12.18 4.02 -15.81
C THR A 25 -12.34 3.57 -14.37
N VAL A 26 -11.47 4.09 -13.49
CA VAL A 26 -11.58 3.94 -12.04
C VAL A 26 -11.27 5.25 -11.36
N ARG A 27 -12.07 5.63 -10.37
CA ARG A 27 -11.80 6.79 -9.53
C ARG A 27 -11.07 6.35 -8.27
N VAL A 28 -9.90 6.95 -8.03
CA VAL A 28 -9.11 6.70 -6.82
C VAL A 28 -9.09 7.93 -5.92
N ALA A 29 -9.14 7.69 -4.61
CA ALA A 29 -8.92 8.70 -3.58
C ALA A 29 -7.63 8.38 -2.84
N VAL A 30 -6.71 9.33 -2.82
CA VAL A 30 -5.44 9.25 -2.10
C VAL A 30 -5.54 10.15 -0.87
N VAL A 31 -5.51 9.56 0.32
CA VAL A 31 -5.77 10.27 1.58
C VAL A 31 -4.46 10.78 2.16
N GLN A 32 -4.05 11.98 1.78
CA GLN A 32 -2.93 12.68 2.43
C GLN A 32 -3.42 13.31 3.73
N ALA A 33 -3.23 12.60 4.83
CA ALA A 33 -3.65 13.06 6.15
C ALA A 33 -2.68 12.58 7.24
N ALA A 34 -2.67 13.29 8.38
CA ALA A 34 -2.04 12.83 9.60
C ALA A 34 -2.99 11.91 10.38
N PRO A 35 -2.48 10.90 11.09
CA PRO A 35 -3.23 10.23 12.16
C PRO A 35 -3.41 11.16 13.39
N VAL A 36 -4.15 10.71 14.37
CA VAL A 36 -4.00 11.21 15.74
C VAL A 36 -2.89 10.39 16.39
N VAL A 37 -1.70 10.96 16.46
CA VAL A 37 -0.46 10.23 16.77
C VAL A 37 -0.55 9.46 18.08
N PHE A 38 -0.35 8.13 18.03
CA PHE A 38 -0.37 7.19 19.14
C PHE A 38 -1.71 7.20 19.94
N ASP A 39 -2.81 7.44 19.20
CA ASP A 39 -4.19 7.29 19.69
C ASP A 39 -4.99 6.48 18.67
N LEU A 40 -5.11 5.17 18.91
CA LEU A 40 -5.75 4.22 18.02
C LEU A 40 -7.21 4.55 17.75
N GLU A 41 -7.96 4.83 18.83
CA GLU A 41 -9.41 5.08 18.74
C GLU A 41 -9.71 6.32 17.89
N LYS A 42 -9.04 7.44 18.19
CA LYS A 42 -9.23 8.67 17.41
C LYS A 42 -8.70 8.58 16.00
N THR A 43 -7.63 7.82 15.77
CA THR A 43 -7.12 7.58 14.41
C THR A 43 -8.11 6.75 13.60
N LEU A 44 -8.72 5.72 14.20
CA LEU A 44 -9.78 4.95 13.55
C LEU A 44 -11.00 5.82 13.24
N GLU A 45 -11.48 6.63 14.21
CA GLU A 45 -12.58 7.57 13.98
C GLU A 45 -12.29 8.51 12.81
N LYS A 46 -11.08 9.11 12.78
CA LYS A 46 -10.63 9.95 11.66
C LYS A 46 -10.60 9.18 10.35
N ALA A 47 -10.05 7.96 10.34
CA ALA A 47 -9.99 7.11 9.15
C ALA A 47 -11.39 6.81 8.59
N LEU A 48 -12.35 6.44 9.44
CA LEU A 48 -13.74 6.18 9.05
C LEU A 48 -14.39 7.42 8.41
N GLY A 49 -14.17 8.60 8.96
CA GLY A 49 -14.61 9.87 8.38
C GLY A 49 -14.01 10.10 6.99
N LEU A 50 -12.69 9.92 6.84
CA LEU A 50 -11.98 10.10 5.58
C LEU A 50 -12.37 9.08 4.51
N ILE A 51 -12.66 7.83 4.87
CA ILE A 51 -13.18 6.79 3.96
C ILE A 51 -14.55 7.22 3.43
N LYS A 52 -15.44 7.66 4.32
CA LYS A 52 -16.76 8.14 3.95
C LYS A 52 -16.70 9.36 3.02
N ASP A 53 -15.85 10.33 3.34
CA ASP A 53 -15.67 11.54 2.51
C ASP A 53 -15.11 11.21 1.12
N ALA A 54 -14.17 10.25 1.04
CA ALA A 54 -13.64 9.75 -0.22
C ALA A 54 -14.73 9.06 -1.06
N ALA A 55 -15.54 8.21 -0.44
CA ALA A 55 -16.66 7.54 -1.09
C ALA A 55 -17.72 8.53 -1.59
N GLN A 56 -18.03 9.58 -0.82
CA GLN A 56 -18.95 10.65 -1.25
C GLN A 56 -18.43 11.43 -2.46
N LYS A 57 -17.11 11.47 -2.67
CA LYS A 57 -16.47 12.01 -3.88
C LYS A 57 -16.48 11.01 -5.05
N GLY A 58 -17.13 9.85 -4.89
CA GLY A 58 -17.29 8.80 -5.90
C GLY A 58 -16.08 7.88 -6.05
N ALA A 59 -15.18 7.81 -5.07
CA ALA A 59 -14.03 6.92 -5.13
C ALA A 59 -14.44 5.44 -5.17
N ASN A 60 -13.81 4.66 -6.05
CA ASN A 60 -13.91 3.21 -6.09
C ASN A 60 -12.81 2.57 -5.22
N ILE A 61 -11.66 3.24 -5.11
CA ILE A 61 -10.49 2.78 -4.36
C ILE A 61 -10.05 3.93 -3.45
N VAL A 62 -9.82 3.63 -2.18
CA VAL A 62 -9.30 4.58 -1.18
C VAL A 62 -7.97 4.08 -0.66
N VAL A 63 -6.94 4.92 -0.70
CA VAL A 63 -5.59 4.57 -0.30
C VAL A 63 -5.11 5.48 0.82
N PHE A 64 -4.65 4.86 1.90
CA PHE A 64 -4.05 5.52 3.06
C PHE A 64 -2.52 5.42 3.05
N PRO A 65 -1.81 6.31 3.76
CA PRO A 65 -0.35 6.30 3.80
C PRO A 65 0.24 5.09 4.54
N GLU A 66 1.55 4.91 4.39
CA GLU A 66 2.38 4.02 5.21
C GLU A 66 2.12 4.28 6.70
N THR A 67 1.84 3.22 7.48
CA THR A 67 1.62 3.26 8.93
C THR A 67 0.70 4.40 9.40
N PHE A 68 -0.41 4.63 8.70
CA PHE A 68 -1.39 5.62 9.13
C PHE A 68 -1.89 5.33 10.56
N ILE A 69 -2.06 4.05 10.90
CA ILE A 69 -2.39 3.60 12.25
C ILE A 69 -1.16 2.92 12.87
N PRO A 70 -0.65 3.38 13.99
CA PRO A 70 -1.03 4.50 14.84
C PRO A 70 -0.28 5.81 14.53
N GLY A 71 0.36 5.89 13.39
CA GLY A 71 1.23 6.98 12.94
C GLY A 71 2.67 6.52 12.75
N TYR A 72 3.34 7.11 11.75
CA TYR A 72 4.78 6.92 11.54
C TYR A 72 5.55 7.69 12.62
N PRO A 73 6.39 7.05 13.44
CA PRO A 73 7.04 7.67 14.60
C PRO A 73 8.23 8.55 14.20
N ARG A 74 8.01 9.47 13.25
CA ARG A 74 9.02 10.36 12.71
C ARG A 74 9.67 11.21 13.80
N GLY A 75 10.98 11.22 13.83
CA GLY A 75 11.76 12.01 14.78
C GLY A 75 12.00 11.33 16.13
N LEU A 76 11.33 10.22 16.44
CA LEU A 76 11.52 9.48 17.69
C LEU A 76 12.55 8.37 17.54
N THR A 77 13.39 8.22 18.55
CA THR A 77 14.35 7.11 18.68
C THR A 77 13.87 6.04 19.65
N PHE A 78 12.82 6.30 20.43
CA PHE A 78 12.39 5.46 21.57
C PHE A 78 13.55 5.14 22.54
N GLY A 79 14.49 6.06 22.67
CA GLY A 79 15.69 5.89 23.49
C GLY A 79 16.65 4.80 22.98
N PHE A 80 16.49 4.33 21.74
CA PHE A 80 17.41 3.36 21.14
C PHE A 80 18.65 4.07 20.56
N ASN A 81 19.75 3.90 21.25
CA ASN A 81 21.08 4.25 20.76
C ASN A 81 21.96 3.00 20.69
N ILE A 82 22.96 2.97 19.83
CA ILE A 82 23.88 1.83 19.74
C ILE A 82 24.52 1.60 21.12
N GLY A 83 24.28 0.40 21.67
CA GLY A 83 24.81 0.02 22.99
C GLY A 83 24.03 0.55 24.22
N ALA A 84 23.01 1.41 24.03
CA ALA A 84 22.25 2.00 25.13
C ALA A 84 20.72 1.91 24.92
N ARG A 85 19.99 1.90 26.03
CA ARG A 85 18.53 1.91 26.10
C ARG A 85 18.09 2.74 27.30
N THR A 86 16.99 3.48 27.19
CA THR A 86 16.39 4.23 28.31
C THR A 86 15.05 3.62 28.71
N MET A 87 14.68 3.77 29.97
CA MET A 87 13.35 3.33 30.44
C MET A 87 12.23 4.22 29.94
N GLU A 88 12.51 5.52 29.81
CA GLU A 88 11.62 6.52 29.25
C GLU A 88 11.25 6.19 27.80
N GLY A 89 12.26 5.90 26.98
CA GLY A 89 12.03 5.50 25.59
C GLY A 89 11.27 4.18 25.47
N ARG A 90 11.47 3.22 26.41
CA ARG A 90 10.67 1.98 26.46
C ARG A 90 9.20 2.24 26.77
N LYS A 91 8.86 3.24 27.57
CA LYS A 91 7.48 3.62 27.84
C LYS A 91 6.81 4.24 26.62
N ASP A 92 7.54 5.07 25.88
CA ASP A 92 7.03 5.64 24.64
C ASP A 92 6.86 4.55 23.56
N PHE A 93 7.79 3.59 23.48
CA PHE A 93 7.62 2.42 22.62
C PHE A 93 6.41 1.59 23.04
N GLN A 94 6.18 1.37 24.33
CA GLN A 94 4.98 0.67 24.81
C GLN A 94 3.72 1.41 24.38
N ARG A 95 3.64 2.73 24.55
CA ARG A 95 2.51 3.54 24.07
C ARG A 95 2.28 3.37 22.57
N PHE A 96 3.34 3.41 21.77
CA PHE A 96 3.27 3.14 20.34
C PHE A 96 2.72 1.75 20.06
N HIS A 97 3.30 0.72 20.69
CA HIS A 97 2.93 -0.68 20.54
C HIS A 97 1.46 -0.94 20.93
N ASP A 98 0.99 -0.37 22.05
CA ASP A 98 -0.37 -0.55 22.54
C ASP A 98 -1.42 -0.02 21.54
N ASN A 99 -1.04 0.97 20.74
CA ASN A 99 -1.88 1.58 19.71
C ASN A 99 -1.71 0.94 18.31
N CYS A 100 -0.89 -0.11 18.16
CA CYS A 100 -0.75 -0.86 16.91
C CYS A 100 -1.91 -1.84 16.70
N VAL A 101 -2.12 -2.24 15.46
CA VAL A 101 -3.24 -3.10 15.02
C VAL A 101 -2.87 -4.57 15.08
N ALA A 102 -3.68 -5.40 15.72
CA ALA A 102 -3.57 -6.85 15.62
C ALA A 102 -4.23 -7.37 14.33
N VAL A 103 -3.59 -8.35 13.66
CA VAL A 103 -4.14 -8.99 12.45
C VAL A 103 -4.07 -10.51 12.59
N PRO A 104 -5.25 -11.19 12.76
CA PRO A 104 -6.60 -10.63 12.84
C PRO A 104 -6.86 -9.85 14.15
N GLY A 105 -7.81 -8.93 14.12
CA GLY A 105 -8.19 -8.13 15.30
C GLY A 105 -9.42 -7.25 15.04
N PRO A 106 -9.99 -6.65 16.10
CA PRO A 106 -11.22 -5.87 16.00
C PRO A 106 -11.08 -4.64 15.09
N GLU A 107 -9.90 -4.03 15.00
CA GLU A 107 -9.65 -2.89 14.11
C GLU A 107 -9.75 -3.31 12.63
N VAL A 108 -9.33 -4.53 12.31
CA VAL A 108 -9.47 -5.10 10.95
C VAL A 108 -10.94 -5.25 10.60
N ASP A 109 -11.78 -5.73 11.54
CA ASP A 109 -13.21 -5.88 11.34
C ASP A 109 -13.91 -4.51 11.17
N ILE A 110 -13.48 -3.50 11.92
CA ILE A 110 -13.98 -2.12 11.79
C ILE A 110 -13.66 -1.55 10.40
N LEU A 111 -12.43 -1.72 9.91
CA LEU A 111 -12.01 -1.27 8.59
C LEU A 111 -12.72 -2.04 7.46
N ALA A 112 -12.90 -3.35 7.61
CA ALA A 112 -13.66 -4.20 6.70
C ALA A 112 -15.11 -3.73 6.57
N LYS A 113 -15.76 -3.45 7.70
CA LYS A 113 -17.11 -2.88 7.74
C LYS A 113 -17.17 -1.51 7.07
N ALA A 114 -16.19 -0.64 7.30
CA ALA A 114 -16.15 0.67 6.67
C ALA A 114 -16.00 0.57 5.14
N ALA A 115 -15.19 -0.35 4.64
CA ALA A 115 -15.07 -0.62 3.20
C ALA A 115 -16.41 -1.07 2.61
N ALA A 116 -17.13 -1.98 3.30
CA ALA A 116 -18.45 -2.45 2.87
C ALA A 116 -19.53 -1.36 2.88
N GLU A 117 -19.64 -0.60 3.97
CA GLU A 117 -20.63 0.46 4.13
C GLU A 117 -20.47 1.58 3.09
N ASN A 118 -19.24 1.79 2.60
CA ASN A 118 -18.94 2.80 1.61
C ASN A 118 -18.73 2.23 0.19
N ASN A 119 -18.83 0.91 0.01
CA ASN A 119 -18.69 0.21 -1.27
C ASN A 119 -17.37 0.57 -2.00
N VAL A 120 -16.26 0.54 -1.28
CA VAL A 120 -14.94 0.87 -1.82
C VAL A 120 -13.93 -0.25 -1.59
N TYR A 121 -12.97 -0.38 -2.50
CA TYR A 121 -11.71 -1.05 -2.17
C TYR A 121 -10.91 -0.15 -1.25
N LEU A 122 -10.42 -0.69 -0.13
CA LEU A 122 -9.64 0.06 0.84
C LEU A 122 -8.23 -0.54 0.95
N ALA A 123 -7.21 0.32 0.81
CA ALA A 123 -5.82 0.01 1.14
C ALA A 123 -5.40 0.87 2.35
N MET A 124 -5.13 0.24 3.50
CA MET A 124 -4.86 0.90 4.77
C MET A 124 -3.45 0.59 5.27
N GLY A 125 -2.61 1.61 5.45
CA GLY A 125 -1.30 1.47 6.07
C GLY A 125 -1.39 1.39 7.59
N ILE A 126 -0.80 0.36 8.17
CA ILE A 126 -0.79 0.12 9.60
C ILE A 126 0.61 -0.26 10.11
N THR A 127 0.83 -0.11 11.40
CA THR A 127 1.79 -0.93 12.13
C THR A 127 1.06 -2.14 12.69
N GLU A 128 1.43 -3.31 12.19
CA GLU A 128 0.83 -4.57 12.60
C GLU A 128 1.58 -5.16 13.79
N LYS A 129 0.84 -5.63 14.80
CA LYS A 129 1.32 -6.58 15.80
C LYS A 129 0.77 -7.96 15.48
N ASP A 130 1.61 -8.99 15.49
CA ASP A 130 1.19 -10.34 15.16
C ASP A 130 0.26 -10.87 16.25
N GLY A 131 -1.02 -11.11 15.91
CA GLY A 131 -2.07 -11.52 16.85
C GLY A 131 -1.91 -12.92 17.43
N LYS A 132 -0.91 -13.71 16.99
CA LYS A 132 -0.84 -15.13 17.37
C LYS A 132 0.12 -15.46 18.51
N ASN A 133 1.22 -14.71 18.69
CA ASN A 133 2.27 -15.16 19.64
C ASN A 133 3.15 -14.05 20.20
N ILE A 134 2.80 -12.74 20.05
CA ILE A 134 3.89 -11.82 20.05
C ILE A 134 3.71 -10.60 20.87
N ASP A 135 4.56 -10.55 21.80
CA ASP A 135 4.68 -9.48 22.74
C ASP A 135 5.83 -8.53 22.36
N GLY A 136 5.95 -8.07 21.11
CA GLY A 136 6.97 -7.08 20.85
C GLY A 136 7.44 -6.91 19.40
N THR A 137 7.19 -7.86 18.52
CA THR A 137 7.54 -7.71 17.11
C THR A 137 6.43 -6.99 16.36
N LEU A 138 6.78 -5.92 15.69
CA LEU A 138 5.89 -5.09 14.87
C LEU A 138 6.30 -5.17 13.41
N HIS A 139 5.33 -4.98 12.51
CA HIS A 139 5.58 -4.92 11.08
C HIS A 139 4.92 -3.68 10.46
N CYS A 140 5.62 -2.99 9.59
CA CYS A 140 5.04 -2.00 8.69
C CYS A 140 4.22 -2.75 7.64
N CYS A 141 2.93 -2.47 7.50
CA CYS A 141 2.00 -3.30 6.75
C CYS A 141 0.95 -2.49 6.00
N MET A 142 0.53 -2.98 4.82
CA MET A 142 -0.68 -2.55 4.10
C MET A 142 -1.72 -3.64 4.17
N LEU A 143 -2.94 -3.28 4.57
CA LEU A 143 -4.12 -4.15 4.53
C LEU A 143 -4.98 -3.83 3.30
N PHE A 144 -5.61 -4.85 2.73
CA PHE A 144 -6.50 -4.71 1.58
C PHE A 144 -7.89 -5.25 1.91
N PHE A 145 -8.93 -4.47 1.59
CA PHE A 145 -10.33 -4.85 1.78
C PHE A 145 -11.11 -4.65 0.50
N GLY A 146 -12.06 -5.54 0.26
CA GLY A 146 -13.02 -5.46 -0.82
C GLY A 146 -14.22 -4.58 -0.49
N PRO A 147 -15.00 -4.17 -1.51
CA PRO A 147 -16.20 -3.34 -1.33
C PRO A 147 -17.36 -4.08 -0.65
N ASP A 148 -17.21 -5.37 -0.42
CA ASP A 148 -18.12 -6.22 0.37
C ASP A 148 -17.63 -6.43 1.81
N GLY A 149 -16.52 -5.81 2.20
CA GLY A 149 -15.89 -5.98 3.50
C GLY A 149 -14.97 -7.21 3.61
N THR A 150 -14.77 -7.96 2.53
CA THR A 150 -13.83 -9.08 2.55
C THR A 150 -12.41 -8.58 2.81
N PHE A 151 -11.72 -9.18 3.79
CA PHE A 151 -10.28 -9.00 3.95
C PHE A 151 -9.54 -9.74 2.83
N LEU A 152 -8.96 -9.00 1.89
CA LEU A 152 -8.34 -9.52 0.68
C LEU A 152 -6.87 -9.91 0.87
N GLY A 153 -6.29 -9.54 1.99
CA GLY A 153 -4.91 -9.84 2.32
C GLY A 153 -4.12 -8.65 2.84
N ARG A 154 -2.84 -8.85 3.01
CA ARG A 154 -1.91 -7.83 3.51
C ARG A 154 -0.56 -7.95 2.83
N HIS A 155 0.18 -6.84 2.80
CA HIS A 155 1.60 -6.82 2.48
C HIS A 155 2.39 -6.23 3.64
N ARG A 156 3.28 -7.01 4.25
CA ARG A 156 4.26 -6.55 5.23
C ARG A 156 5.52 -6.10 4.50
N LYS A 157 6.08 -4.98 4.91
CA LYS A 157 7.30 -4.41 4.33
C LYS A 157 8.46 -5.42 4.41
N LEU A 158 9.01 -5.79 3.25
CA LEU A 158 10.10 -6.78 3.16
C LEU A 158 11.34 -6.35 3.95
N LYS A 159 11.65 -5.04 3.91
CA LYS A 159 12.84 -4.50 4.55
C LYS A 159 12.58 -3.10 5.10
N PRO A 160 12.47 -2.93 6.42
CA PRO A 160 12.42 -1.60 7.03
C PRO A 160 13.68 -0.79 6.74
N THR A 161 13.51 0.53 6.60
CA THR A 161 14.56 1.45 6.13
C THR A 161 15.39 2.02 7.28
N GLY A 162 16.70 1.80 7.27
CA GLY A 162 17.61 2.46 8.22
C GLY A 162 17.23 2.19 9.68
N SER A 163 16.94 3.25 10.44
CA SER A 163 16.54 3.16 11.85
C SER A 163 15.16 2.56 12.10
N GLU A 164 14.32 2.45 11.08
CA GLU A 164 13.04 1.71 11.18
C GLU A 164 13.24 0.28 11.69
N ARG A 165 14.41 -0.32 11.45
CA ARG A 165 14.77 -1.68 11.90
C ARG A 165 14.85 -1.83 13.42
N TYR A 166 14.87 -0.73 14.17
CA TYR A 166 14.76 -0.78 15.63
C TYR A 166 13.31 -1.04 16.08
N ILE A 167 12.33 -0.78 15.19
CA ILE A 167 10.89 -0.80 15.51
C ILE A 167 10.22 -1.95 14.79
N TRP A 168 10.45 -2.10 13.47
CA TRP A 168 9.77 -3.08 12.63
C TRP A 168 10.69 -4.22 12.20
N GLY A 169 10.12 -5.43 12.22
CA GLY A 169 10.71 -6.63 11.66
C GLY A 169 10.64 -6.66 10.14
N GLU A 170 11.50 -7.48 9.55
CA GLU A 170 11.46 -7.85 8.14
C GLU A 170 10.35 -8.88 7.91
N ASP A 171 9.85 -8.97 6.69
CA ASP A 171 8.95 -10.04 6.28
C ASP A 171 9.48 -10.79 5.06
N ASP A 172 8.87 -11.92 4.76
CA ASP A 172 9.21 -12.77 3.63
C ASP A 172 8.30 -12.51 2.41
N GLY A 173 8.49 -13.26 1.33
CA GLY A 173 7.72 -13.06 0.10
C GLY A 173 6.27 -13.55 0.18
N SER A 174 5.84 -14.20 1.26
CA SER A 174 4.49 -14.77 1.38
C SER A 174 3.39 -13.70 1.45
N THR A 175 3.75 -12.46 1.75
CA THR A 175 2.84 -11.32 1.82
C THR A 175 2.98 -10.34 0.65
N LEU A 176 3.66 -10.72 -0.44
CA LEU A 176 3.63 -9.94 -1.69
C LEU A 176 2.27 -10.05 -2.38
N THR A 177 1.26 -9.53 -1.69
CA THR A 177 -0.16 -9.63 -2.06
C THR A 177 -0.47 -8.77 -3.27
N VAL A 178 -1.16 -9.38 -4.24
CA VAL A 178 -1.81 -8.71 -5.37
C VAL A 178 -3.28 -9.09 -5.34
N VAL A 179 -4.14 -8.10 -5.40
CA VAL A 179 -5.60 -8.22 -5.29
C VAL A 179 -6.22 -8.08 -6.67
N ASP A 180 -7.07 -9.01 -7.06
CA ASP A 180 -7.88 -8.88 -8.27
C ASP A 180 -9.04 -7.91 -8.02
N THR A 181 -9.18 -6.92 -8.91
CA THR A 181 -10.28 -5.97 -8.92
C THR A 181 -10.91 -5.90 -10.30
N PRO A 182 -12.14 -5.39 -10.47
CA PRO A 182 -12.72 -5.14 -11.79
C PRO A 182 -11.89 -4.18 -12.65
N TYR A 183 -11.00 -3.41 -12.02
CA TYR A 183 -10.13 -2.41 -12.64
C TYR A 183 -8.74 -2.96 -13.01
N GLY A 184 -8.44 -4.20 -12.62
CA GLY A 184 -7.17 -4.88 -12.79
C GLY A 184 -6.50 -5.23 -11.46
N GLN A 185 -5.33 -5.80 -11.54
CA GLN A 185 -4.54 -6.24 -10.39
C GLN A 185 -4.02 -5.01 -9.63
N MET A 186 -4.27 -4.97 -8.31
CA MET A 186 -3.82 -3.94 -7.39
C MET A 186 -2.84 -4.54 -6.38
N GLY A 187 -1.70 -3.90 -6.18
CA GLY A 187 -0.70 -4.35 -5.21
C GLY A 187 0.15 -3.18 -4.71
N ALA A 188 0.81 -3.35 -3.58
CA ALA A 188 1.61 -2.30 -2.96
C ALA A 188 3.05 -2.73 -2.72
N LEU A 189 3.98 -1.76 -2.88
CA LEU A 189 5.29 -1.77 -2.25
C LEU A 189 5.44 -0.51 -1.39
N ILE A 190 5.87 -0.70 -0.13
CA ILE A 190 5.87 0.36 0.87
C ILE A 190 7.19 1.14 0.84
N CYS A 191 7.12 2.45 0.63
CA CYS A 191 8.22 3.39 0.77
C CYS A 191 9.47 2.98 -0.03
N TRP A 192 10.61 2.71 0.61
CA TRP A 192 11.86 2.38 -0.06
C TRP A 192 11.94 0.97 -0.66
N GLU A 193 10.93 0.12 -0.45
CA GLU A 193 10.79 -1.09 -1.28
C GLU A 193 10.70 -0.74 -2.76
N ASN A 194 10.18 0.46 -3.07
CA ASN A 194 10.14 1.01 -4.42
C ASN A 194 11.52 1.23 -5.05
N TYR A 195 12.59 1.23 -4.26
CA TYR A 195 13.98 1.22 -4.75
C TYR A 195 14.53 -0.19 -4.99
N MET A 196 13.82 -1.26 -4.60
CA MET A 196 14.23 -2.65 -4.81
C MET A 196 13.83 -3.12 -6.22
N PRO A 197 14.77 -3.26 -7.18
CA PRO A 197 14.42 -3.59 -8.57
C PRO A 197 13.69 -4.92 -8.69
N LEU A 198 14.12 -5.94 -7.93
CA LEU A 198 13.50 -7.28 -7.98
C LEU A 198 12.11 -7.29 -7.37
N ALA A 199 11.85 -6.49 -6.33
CA ALA A 199 10.50 -6.36 -5.77
C ALA A 199 9.54 -5.74 -6.78
N ARG A 200 9.95 -4.67 -7.51
CA ARG A 200 9.14 -4.10 -8.60
C ARG A 200 8.90 -5.11 -9.71
N ALA A 201 9.96 -5.82 -10.13
CA ALA A 201 9.85 -6.85 -11.16
C ALA A 201 8.86 -7.96 -10.76
N ALA A 202 8.85 -8.37 -9.48
CA ALA A 202 7.88 -9.33 -8.96
C ALA A 202 6.44 -8.80 -9.08
N MET A 203 6.20 -7.52 -8.76
CA MET A 203 4.87 -6.91 -8.91
C MET A 203 4.44 -6.84 -10.37
N TYR A 204 5.35 -6.49 -11.30
CA TYR A 204 5.05 -6.50 -12.74
C TYR A 204 4.73 -7.92 -13.23
N GLN A 205 5.50 -8.93 -12.80
CA GLN A 205 5.29 -10.32 -13.14
C GLN A 205 3.93 -10.85 -12.65
N LYS A 206 3.45 -10.34 -11.51
CA LYS A 206 2.09 -10.59 -10.98
C LYS A 206 1.00 -9.80 -11.73
N GLY A 207 1.36 -8.99 -12.72
CA GLY A 207 0.42 -8.25 -13.57
C GLY A 207 -0.18 -7.01 -12.95
N VAL A 208 0.47 -6.39 -11.96
CA VAL A 208 -0.04 -5.18 -11.28
C VAL A 208 -0.27 -4.06 -12.28
N LYS A 209 -1.49 -3.50 -12.27
CA LYS A 209 -1.96 -2.38 -13.08
C LYS A 209 -2.17 -1.11 -12.26
N LEU A 210 -2.58 -1.31 -11.01
CA LEU A 210 -2.78 -0.28 -10.00
C LEU A 210 -1.72 -0.49 -8.93
N TYR A 211 -0.59 0.19 -9.09
CA TYR A 211 0.59 0.06 -8.25
C TYR A 211 0.52 1.08 -7.13
N LEU A 212 0.28 0.62 -5.90
CA LEU A 212 0.23 1.48 -4.73
C LEU A 212 1.65 1.67 -4.16
N ALA A 213 2.00 2.92 -3.87
CA ALA A 213 3.28 3.31 -3.27
C ALA A 213 3.05 4.17 -2.02
N PRO A 214 2.46 3.59 -0.95
CA PRO A 214 2.34 4.29 0.33
C PRO A 214 3.72 4.56 0.90
N THR A 215 3.93 5.76 1.47
CA THR A 215 5.25 6.20 1.87
C THR A 215 5.22 7.22 3.00
N ALA A 216 6.35 7.34 3.70
CA ALA A 216 6.71 8.46 4.56
C ALA A 216 7.84 9.32 3.95
N ASP A 217 8.32 9.01 2.74
CA ASP A 217 9.36 9.79 2.05
C ASP A 217 8.77 11.02 1.37
N GLN A 218 9.21 12.20 1.81
CA GLN A 218 8.73 13.50 1.31
C GLN A 218 9.68 14.18 0.30
N ARG A 219 10.76 13.49 -0.12
CA ARG A 219 11.82 14.08 -0.96
C ARG A 219 11.40 14.16 -2.42
N ASP A 220 11.89 15.18 -3.13
CA ASP A 220 11.63 15.33 -4.57
C ASP A 220 12.21 14.18 -5.39
N THR A 221 13.31 13.58 -4.93
CA THR A 221 13.92 12.41 -5.57
C THR A 221 12.98 11.19 -5.58
N PHE A 222 12.08 11.06 -4.58
CA PHE A 222 11.09 9.99 -4.57
C PHE A 222 10.04 10.17 -5.68
N GLN A 223 9.68 11.42 -6.03
CA GLN A 223 8.79 11.72 -7.16
C GLN A 223 9.37 11.23 -8.50
N CYS A 224 10.69 11.32 -8.69
CA CYS A 224 11.35 10.76 -9.87
C CYS A 224 11.18 9.24 -9.95
N THR A 225 11.30 8.56 -8.79
CA THR A 225 11.11 7.10 -8.70
C THR A 225 9.70 6.68 -9.05
N LEU A 226 8.67 7.37 -8.57
CA LEU A 226 7.27 7.08 -8.88
C LEU A 226 6.99 7.16 -10.38
N ARG A 227 7.49 8.20 -11.03
CA ARG A 227 7.37 8.38 -12.47
C ARG A 227 8.12 7.31 -13.25
N HIS A 228 9.31 6.93 -12.78
CA HIS A 228 10.08 5.83 -13.38
C HIS A 228 9.33 4.50 -13.29
N ILE A 229 8.76 4.16 -12.12
CA ILE A 229 7.99 2.93 -11.92
C ILE A 229 6.80 2.87 -12.89
N ALA A 230 6.09 3.98 -13.06
CA ALA A 230 4.95 4.05 -13.97
C ALA A 230 5.35 3.76 -15.43
N ILE A 231 6.49 4.31 -15.88
CA ILE A 231 7.05 4.08 -17.22
C ILE A 231 7.57 2.66 -17.35
N GLU A 232 8.33 2.17 -16.37
CA GLU A 232 8.95 0.83 -16.35
C GLU A 232 7.88 -0.27 -16.37
N GLY A 233 6.86 -0.15 -15.51
CA GLY A 233 5.81 -1.15 -15.35
C GLY A 233 4.61 -1.00 -16.27
N ARG A 234 4.51 0.15 -16.98
CA ARG A 234 3.30 0.54 -17.74
C ARG A 234 2.03 0.36 -16.92
N CYS A 235 2.06 0.93 -15.71
CA CYS A 235 0.97 0.86 -14.74
C CYS A 235 0.68 2.25 -14.17
N PHE A 236 -0.50 2.42 -13.57
CA PHE A 236 -0.77 3.60 -12.75
C PHE A 236 -0.04 3.46 -11.42
N VAL A 237 0.69 4.50 -11.01
CA VAL A 237 1.33 4.58 -9.69
C VAL A 237 0.56 5.54 -8.81
N ILE A 238 0.08 5.03 -7.68
CA ILE A 238 -0.76 5.74 -6.72
C ILE A 238 0.06 5.90 -5.44
N CYS A 239 0.67 7.07 -5.26
CA CYS A 239 1.49 7.39 -4.10
C CYS A 239 0.67 8.10 -3.04
N CYS A 240 0.67 7.56 -1.83
CA CYS A 240 0.01 8.15 -0.67
C CYS A 240 1.04 8.45 0.42
N ASN A 241 1.14 9.71 0.83
CA ASN A 241 2.02 10.18 1.89
C ASN A 241 1.21 10.86 3.00
N GLN A 242 1.80 11.00 4.19
CA GLN A 242 1.24 11.77 5.29
C GLN A 242 1.58 13.26 5.12
N TYR A 243 0.74 14.14 5.68
CA TYR A 243 1.12 15.49 6.07
C TYR A 243 1.24 15.54 7.57
N MET A 244 2.37 15.98 8.10
CA MET A 244 2.64 15.97 9.55
C MET A 244 3.33 17.25 9.98
N GLU A 245 2.80 17.86 11.02
CA GLU A 245 3.42 18.96 11.76
C GLU A 245 3.85 18.50 13.15
N LYS A 246 4.83 19.18 13.71
CA LYS A 246 5.37 18.90 15.04
C LYS A 246 4.29 18.98 16.14
N GLY A 247 3.41 19.98 16.05
CA GLY A 247 2.31 20.17 16.98
C GLY A 247 1.25 19.07 16.99
N MET A 248 1.30 18.11 16.06
CA MET A 248 0.39 16.96 16.02
C MET A 248 0.83 15.81 16.93
N TYR A 249 2.05 15.89 17.48
CA TYR A 249 2.53 14.90 18.44
C TYR A 249 2.04 15.18 19.87
N PRO A 250 1.74 14.13 20.65
CA PRO A 250 1.40 14.30 22.06
C PRO A 250 2.59 14.85 22.85
N THR A 251 2.37 15.94 23.58
CA THR A 251 3.41 16.66 24.34
C THR A 251 3.86 15.95 25.61
N ASP A 252 3.15 14.90 26.02
CA ASP A 252 3.42 14.09 27.21
C ASP A 252 4.31 12.86 26.92
N LEU A 253 4.88 12.75 25.71
CA LEU A 253 5.90 11.76 25.41
C LEU A 253 7.17 12.03 26.21
N ASN A 254 7.81 10.99 26.75
CA ASN A 254 9.09 11.14 27.43
C ASN A 254 10.20 11.62 26.46
N GLY A 255 10.13 11.20 25.19
CA GLY A 255 11.02 11.63 24.12
C GLY A 255 10.58 12.90 23.40
N TYR A 256 9.67 13.72 23.97
CA TYR A 256 9.13 14.91 23.30
C TYR A 256 10.21 15.92 22.89
N ALA A 257 11.32 16.00 23.63
CA ALA A 257 12.48 16.83 23.25
C ALA A 257 13.06 16.45 21.88
N GLU A 258 12.94 15.18 21.45
CA GLU A 258 13.36 14.74 20.10
C GLU A 258 12.43 15.34 19.04
N ILE A 259 11.14 15.50 19.36
CA ILE A 259 10.13 16.13 18.49
C ILE A 259 10.35 17.65 18.45
N GLU A 260 10.62 18.30 19.58
CA GLU A 260 10.90 19.73 19.61
C GLU A 260 12.10 20.12 18.73
N ALA A 261 13.10 19.23 18.62
CA ALA A 261 14.27 19.43 17.78
C ALA A 261 13.98 19.29 16.27
N GLN A 262 12.80 18.78 15.87
CA GLN A 262 12.42 18.64 14.46
C GLN A 262 11.93 19.96 13.86
N PRO A 263 11.95 20.11 12.52
CA PRO A 263 11.30 21.24 11.85
C PRO A 263 9.80 21.25 12.09
N GLU A 264 9.15 22.43 11.96
CA GLU A 264 7.71 22.58 12.19
C GLU A 264 6.90 21.62 11.30
N VAL A 265 7.18 21.61 9.98
CA VAL A 265 6.62 20.63 9.07
C VAL A 265 7.54 19.42 9.02
N MET A 266 7.13 18.35 9.70
CA MET A 266 7.89 17.10 9.79
C MET A 266 7.73 16.22 8.55
N CYS A 267 6.56 16.26 7.92
CA CYS A 267 6.30 15.63 6.62
C CYS A 267 5.40 16.53 5.79
N ARG A 268 5.92 17.00 4.67
CA ARG A 268 5.20 17.98 3.80
C ARG A 268 4.19 17.34 2.85
N GLY A 269 4.05 16.00 2.82
CA GLY A 269 3.21 15.30 1.87
C GLY A 269 3.97 14.88 0.61
N GLY A 270 3.31 14.98 -0.54
CA GLY A 270 3.80 14.59 -1.85
C GLY A 270 2.99 13.46 -2.47
N SER A 271 1.75 13.27 -2.00
CA SER A 271 0.81 12.32 -2.61
C SER A 271 0.50 12.70 -4.04
N CYS A 272 0.51 11.72 -4.93
CA CYS A 272 0.27 11.92 -6.35
C CYS A 272 -0.24 10.65 -7.02
N VAL A 273 -0.78 10.81 -8.22
CA VAL A 273 -1.13 9.72 -9.12
C VAL A 273 -0.43 9.94 -10.46
N VAL A 274 0.28 8.92 -10.94
CA VAL A 274 1.08 8.96 -12.17
C VAL A 274 0.52 7.94 -13.15
N ASN A 275 0.35 8.34 -14.42
CA ASN A 275 -0.12 7.48 -15.50
C ASN A 275 1.01 6.59 -16.08
N PRO A 276 0.69 5.58 -16.93
CA PRO A 276 1.68 4.68 -17.54
C PRO A 276 2.75 5.37 -18.42
N PHE A 277 2.58 6.66 -18.73
CA PHE A 277 3.54 7.47 -19.48
C PHE A 277 4.44 8.33 -18.59
N GLY A 278 4.28 8.23 -17.25
CA GLY A 278 5.07 8.97 -16.28
C GLY A 278 4.60 10.40 -16.05
N GLU A 279 3.37 10.73 -16.45
CA GLU A 279 2.75 12.03 -16.25
C GLU A 279 1.87 12.04 -15.01
N TYR A 280 1.82 13.16 -14.31
CA TYR A 280 0.91 13.31 -13.17
C TYR A 280 -0.53 13.47 -13.65
N VAL A 281 -1.40 12.55 -13.22
CA VAL A 281 -2.85 12.66 -13.34
C VAL A 281 -3.40 13.59 -12.28
N ALA A 282 -2.83 13.50 -11.06
CA ALA A 282 -3.17 14.36 -9.93
C ALA A 282 -1.96 14.53 -9.00
N GLY A 283 -1.87 15.68 -8.33
CA GLY A 283 -0.73 16.02 -7.46
C GLY A 283 0.54 16.41 -8.24
N PRO A 284 1.72 16.39 -7.58
CA PRO A 284 1.88 16.10 -6.16
C PRO A 284 1.32 17.19 -5.23
N VAL A 285 0.72 16.79 -4.11
CA VAL A 285 0.17 17.69 -3.10
C VAL A 285 1.17 17.88 -1.96
N PHE A 286 1.46 19.14 -1.62
CA PHE A 286 2.36 19.49 -0.53
C PHE A 286 1.73 20.49 0.44
N GLY A 287 2.17 20.44 1.70
CA GLY A 287 1.91 21.45 2.72
C GLY A 287 0.50 21.47 3.31
N ARG A 288 -0.30 20.45 3.10
CA ARG A 288 -1.65 20.33 3.66
C ARG A 288 -2.19 18.90 3.68
N GLU A 289 -3.21 18.67 4.50
CA GLU A 289 -4.06 17.48 4.37
C GLU A 289 -5.00 17.65 3.16
N GLU A 290 -5.21 16.57 2.41
CA GLU A 290 -6.12 16.56 1.25
C GLU A 290 -6.54 15.13 0.89
N ILE A 291 -7.80 14.96 0.51
CA ILE A 291 -8.24 13.78 -0.22
C ILE A 291 -8.10 14.08 -1.72
N LEU A 292 -7.00 13.64 -2.31
CA LEU A 292 -6.68 13.81 -3.72
C LEU A 292 -7.50 12.82 -4.55
N ILE A 293 -8.28 13.31 -5.51
CA ILE A 293 -9.11 12.48 -6.40
C ILE A 293 -8.47 12.44 -7.79
N ALA A 294 -8.42 11.25 -8.37
CA ALA A 294 -7.98 11.03 -9.75
C ALA A 294 -8.88 10.02 -10.48
N ASP A 295 -9.24 10.33 -11.71
CA ASP A 295 -9.90 9.42 -12.64
C ASP A 295 -8.85 8.80 -13.57
N LEU A 296 -8.74 7.47 -13.55
CA LEU A 296 -7.75 6.72 -14.31
C LEU A 296 -8.41 6.10 -15.55
N ASP A 297 -7.92 6.47 -16.73
CA ASP A 297 -8.27 5.82 -17.98
C ASP A 297 -7.41 4.56 -18.16
N LEU A 298 -8.01 3.40 -17.91
CA LEU A 298 -7.31 2.10 -17.91
C LEU A 298 -6.82 1.66 -19.30
N ASP A 299 -7.35 2.25 -20.36
CA ASP A 299 -6.88 1.99 -21.73
C ASP A 299 -5.44 2.47 -21.94
N GLN A 300 -4.98 3.46 -21.16
CA GLN A 300 -3.59 3.96 -21.18
C GLN A 300 -2.56 2.88 -20.84
N ILE A 301 -2.94 1.85 -20.07
CA ILE A 301 -2.05 0.71 -19.75
C ILE A 301 -1.73 -0.04 -21.04
N THR A 302 -2.75 -0.37 -21.84
CA THR A 302 -2.55 -1.09 -23.11
C THR A 302 -1.85 -0.21 -24.14
N GLN A 303 -2.18 1.08 -24.18
CA GLN A 303 -1.51 2.06 -25.05
C GLN A 303 -0.01 2.16 -24.71
N GLY A 304 0.34 2.25 -23.43
CA GLY A 304 1.75 2.28 -23.00
C GLY A 304 2.51 0.97 -23.25
N LYS A 305 1.82 -0.17 -23.18
CA LYS A 305 2.42 -1.48 -23.48
C LYS A 305 2.64 -1.72 -24.95
N ALA A 306 2.15 -0.87 -25.85
CA ALA A 306 2.37 -1.02 -27.28
C ALA A 306 3.83 -0.84 -27.68
N ASP A 307 4.56 0.05 -27.03
CA ASP A 307 5.99 0.32 -27.28
C ASP A 307 6.92 -0.36 -26.27
N PHE A 308 6.47 -0.59 -25.03
CA PHE A 308 7.28 -1.21 -23.99
C PHE A 308 6.43 -2.05 -23.06
N ASP A 309 6.64 -3.36 -23.02
CA ASP A 309 6.06 -4.26 -22.02
C ASP A 309 7.17 -5.10 -21.37
N CYS A 310 7.60 -4.71 -20.18
CA CYS A 310 8.74 -5.31 -19.47
C CYS A 310 8.54 -6.80 -19.14
N ILE A 311 7.31 -7.27 -19.07
CA ILE A 311 6.98 -8.69 -18.85
C ILE A 311 6.45 -9.38 -20.12
N GLY A 312 6.28 -8.62 -21.21
CA GLY A 312 5.84 -9.10 -22.52
C GLY A 312 6.99 -9.09 -23.54
N HIS A 313 6.84 -8.31 -24.62
CA HIS A 313 7.76 -8.32 -25.76
C HIS A 313 9.15 -7.71 -25.47
N TYR A 314 9.35 -7.03 -24.32
CA TYR A 314 10.67 -6.61 -23.85
C TYR A 314 11.29 -7.58 -22.83
N SER A 315 10.56 -8.61 -22.40
CA SER A 315 11.13 -9.64 -21.53
C SER A 315 12.09 -10.54 -22.32
N ARG A 316 13.09 -11.07 -21.63
CA ARG A 316 14.07 -12.01 -22.17
C ARG A 316 14.15 -13.24 -21.24
N PRO A 317 13.09 -14.09 -21.22
CA PRO A 317 13.04 -15.26 -20.35
C PRO A 317 14.10 -16.32 -20.74
N ASP A 318 14.68 -16.20 -21.92
CA ASP A 318 15.83 -16.97 -22.37
C ASP A 318 17.15 -16.55 -21.70
N ILE A 319 17.20 -15.36 -21.06
CA ILE A 319 18.38 -14.80 -20.39
C ILE A 319 18.16 -14.62 -18.89
N PHE A 320 16.98 -14.16 -18.50
CA PHE A 320 16.68 -13.77 -17.12
C PHE A 320 15.50 -14.55 -16.56
N GLU A 321 15.65 -15.04 -15.35
CA GLU A 321 14.59 -15.67 -14.57
C GLU A 321 14.49 -14.99 -13.22
N LEU A 322 13.27 -14.58 -12.82
CA LEU A 322 12.97 -14.10 -11.48
C LEU A 322 12.16 -15.15 -10.73
N ILE A 323 12.74 -15.70 -9.69
CA ILE A 323 12.09 -16.61 -8.77
C ILE A 323 11.72 -15.84 -7.50
N VAL A 324 10.44 -15.86 -7.15
CA VAL A 324 9.92 -15.26 -5.91
C VAL A 324 9.51 -16.39 -4.96
N HIS A 325 10.07 -16.40 -3.75
CA HIS A 325 9.71 -17.38 -2.73
C HIS A 325 8.47 -16.86 -1.97
N GLU A 326 7.28 -17.34 -2.35
CA GLU A 326 6.00 -16.90 -1.81
C GLU A 326 5.47 -17.80 -0.69
N LYS A 327 6.19 -18.86 -0.33
CA LYS A 327 5.87 -19.66 0.83
C LYS A 327 6.43 -19.01 2.09
N LYS A 328 5.70 -19.13 3.18
CA LYS A 328 6.16 -18.65 4.47
C LYS A 328 7.48 -19.33 4.83
N SER A 329 8.44 -18.55 5.33
CA SER A 329 9.73 -19.11 5.77
C SER A 329 9.50 -20.13 6.87
N GLY A 330 9.85 -21.40 6.58
CA GLY A 330 9.70 -22.53 7.52
C GLY A 330 8.53 -23.48 7.26
N ASP A 331 7.78 -23.28 6.17
CA ASP A 331 6.75 -24.23 5.68
C ASP A 331 7.33 -25.21 4.63
#